data_7504375519ac661e0ff559bf8a65de2a
#
_entry.id   7504375519ac661e0ff559bf8a65de2a
#
_cell.length_a   1.000
_cell.length_b   1.000
_cell.length_c   1.000
_cell.angle_alpha   90.00
_cell.angle_beta   90.00
_cell.angle_gamma   90.00
#
_symmetry.space_group_name_H-M   'P 1'
#
loop_
_entity.id
_entity.type
_entity.pdbx_description
1 polymer ?
#
loop_
_entity_poly.entity_id
_entity_poly.type
_entity_poly.pdbx_seq_one_letter_code
_entity_poly.pdbx_strand_id
1 'polypeptide(L)'
;MKTLRHALIASSILAASAVTGAVAASAAPVLGLTGDKTLVMFDTAKPEVTKTMDVTGVTKLVGIDFRPGNKTVIGVTADHAIVSINLETGAATEVAKMDKMLTMTEAPVVVDFNPMADRLRFMTGTTNHRVHPDTGAVTVDGTLAFEEGDMHKGETPNIVSAAYTNSIGKPEKTAMYNIDATIGALIQQTKPNDGTLKAIGKLGLKDKPATYAFDIQGEEGGKNTAYLAAGKMLYTVNLETGAATEVGTISGVETDVRDIAVLPAM
;
A
#
# COMPACT_ATOMS: atom_id res chain seq x y z
N MET A 1 78.86 -1.79 -24.92
CA MET A 1 77.52 -2.27 -25.27
C MET A 1 76.77 -2.59 -23.94
N LYS A 2 75.84 -1.72 -23.52
CA LYS A 2 75.06 -1.89 -22.29
C LYS A 2 73.64 -2.27 -22.70
N THR A 3 73.23 -3.48 -22.37
CA THR A 3 71.85 -4.00 -22.61
C THR A 3 70.94 -3.50 -21.54
N LEU A 4 69.91 -2.74 -21.94
CA LEU A 4 68.83 -2.26 -21.09
C LEU A 4 67.75 -3.37 -20.96
N ARG A 5 67.48 -3.86 -19.75
CA ARG A 5 66.38 -4.78 -19.46
C ARG A 5 65.15 -3.97 -19.07
N HIS A 6 64.07 -4.10 -19.85
CA HIS A 6 62.77 -3.53 -19.55
C HIS A 6 62.02 -4.52 -18.64
N ALA A 7 61.66 -4.07 -17.43
CA ALA A 7 60.78 -4.79 -16.54
C ALA A 7 59.33 -4.39 -16.83
N LEU A 8 58.50 -5.34 -17.26
CA LEU A 8 57.03 -5.15 -17.34
C LEU A 8 56.43 -5.34 -15.92
N ILE A 9 55.80 -4.29 -15.44
CA ILE A 9 54.96 -4.35 -14.24
C ILE A 9 53.53 -4.67 -14.69
N ALA A 10 53.06 -5.87 -14.39
CA ALA A 10 51.67 -6.25 -14.60
C ALA A 10 50.85 -5.78 -13.41
N SER A 11 49.99 -4.77 -13.59
CA SER A 11 49.02 -4.33 -12.59
C SER A 11 47.77 -5.20 -12.67
N SER A 12 47.58 -6.07 -11.72
CA SER A 12 46.34 -6.82 -11.54
C SER A 12 45.29 -5.93 -10.88
N ILE A 13 44.25 -5.57 -11.64
CA ILE A 13 43.05 -4.89 -11.13
C ILE A 13 42.18 -5.94 -10.48
N LEU A 14 42.08 -5.89 -9.15
CA LEU A 14 41.15 -6.69 -8.37
C LEU A 14 39.75 -6.06 -8.46
N ALA A 15 38.87 -6.62 -9.27
CA ALA A 15 37.47 -6.20 -9.32
C ALA A 15 36.76 -6.72 -8.06
N ALA A 16 36.51 -5.83 -7.10
CA ALA A 16 35.66 -6.12 -5.96
C ALA A 16 34.21 -6.17 -6.42
N SER A 17 33.63 -7.36 -6.56
CA SER A 17 32.20 -7.55 -6.76
C SER A 17 31.48 -7.21 -5.44
N ALA A 18 30.82 -6.07 -5.40
CA ALA A 18 29.91 -5.73 -4.33
C ALA A 18 28.68 -6.66 -4.42
N VAL A 19 28.64 -7.69 -3.59
CA VAL A 19 27.44 -8.47 -3.36
C VAL A 19 26.50 -7.58 -2.55
N THR A 20 25.58 -6.91 -3.20
CA THR A 20 24.44 -6.27 -2.53
C THR A 20 23.55 -7.40 -2.03
N GLY A 21 23.74 -7.79 -0.77
CA GLY A 21 22.83 -8.69 -0.07
C GLY A 21 21.45 -8.05 -0.03
N ALA A 22 20.49 -8.59 -0.79
CA ALA A 22 19.09 -8.25 -0.57
C ALA A 22 18.75 -8.63 0.87
N VAL A 23 18.45 -7.63 1.70
CA VAL A 23 17.89 -7.88 3.04
C VAL A 23 16.55 -8.52 2.78
N ALA A 24 16.41 -9.81 3.11
CA ALA A 24 15.13 -10.48 3.02
C ALA A 24 14.11 -9.68 3.86
N ALA A 25 13.01 -9.27 3.23
CA ALA A 25 11.90 -8.67 3.96
C ALA A 25 11.43 -9.68 5.03
N SER A 26 11.13 -9.19 6.22
CA SER A 26 10.57 -10.03 7.28
C SER A 26 9.23 -10.59 6.79
N ALA A 27 9.02 -11.88 6.97
CA ALA A 27 7.76 -12.52 6.64
C ALA A 27 6.62 -11.87 7.44
N ALA A 28 5.55 -11.46 6.79
CA ALA A 28 4.38 -10.86 7.41
C ALA A 28 3.10 -11.42 6.82
N PRO A 29 2.08 -11.70 7.66
CA PRO A 29 0.78 -12.12 7.18
C PRO A 29 0.09 -10.95 6.47
N VAL A 30 -0.52 -11.24 5.33
CA VAL A 30 -1.29 -10.28 4.52
C VAL A 30 -2.72 -10.77 4.39
N LEU A 31 -3.63 -9.85 4.55
CA LEU A 31 -5.03 -10.02 4.20
C LEU A 31 -5.28 -9.35 2.86
N GLY A 32 -5.72 -10.11 1.85
CA GLY A 32 -6.08 -9.59 0.54
C GLY A 32 -7.60 -9.60 0.35
N LEU A 33 -8.14 -8.57 -0.27
CA LEU A 33 -9.54 -8.49 -0.69
C LEU A 33 -9.67 -8.81 -2.17
N THR A 34 -10.48 -9.81 -2.51
CA THR A 34 -10.80 -10.22 -3.87
C THR A 34 -12.30 -10.22 -4.11
N GLY A 35 -12.74 -10.16 -5.35
CA GLY A 35 -14.18 -10.15 -5.66
C GLY A 35 -14.92 -9.03 -4.91
N ASP A 36 -16.15 -9.28 -4.47
CA ASP A 36 -16.93 -8.28 -3.71
C ASP A 36 -16.63 -8.28 -2.21
N LYS A 37 -16.35 -9.45 -1.62
CA LYS A 37 -16.22 -9.59 -0.15
C LYS A 37 -15.39 -10.80 0.29
N THR A 38 -14.63 -11.39 -0.62
CA THR A 38 -13.79 -12.55 -0.31
C THR A 38 -12.43 -12.09 0.21
N LEU A 39 -12.06 -12.54 1.39
CA LEU A 39 -10.75 -12.33 1.97
C LEU A 39 -9.88 -13.56 1.76
N VAL A 40 -8.62 -13.32 1.41
CA VAL A 40 -7.57 -14.34 1.31
C VAL A 40 -6.43 -13.99 2.25
N MET A 41 -5.82 -14.99 2.86
CA MET A 41 -4.63 -14.80 3.70
C MET A 41 -3.43 -15.47 3.04
N PHE A 42 -2.30 -14.76 3.00
CA PHE A 42 -1.02 -15.27 2.53
C PHE A 42 0.12 -14.61 3.31
N ASP A 43 1.36 -15.00 3.05
CA ASP A 43 2.55 -14.42 3.68
C ASP A 43 3.39 -13.67 2.64
N THR A 44 4.03 -12.56 3.03
CA THR A 44 4.85 -11.75 2.12
C THR A 44 6.08 -12.49 1.61
N ALA A 45 6.64 -13.43 2.38
CA ALA A 45 7.81 -14.21 1.96
C ALA A 45 7.43 -15.39 1.03
N LYS A 46 6.19 -15.89 1.14
CA LYS A 46 5.64 -16.95 0.31
C LYS A 46 4.19 -16.62 -0.03
N PRO A 47 3.93 -15.90 -1.12
CA PRO A 47 2.58 -15.43 -1.47
C PRO A 47 1.68 -16.56 -2.00
N GLU A 48 1.41 -17.54 -1.14
CA GLU A 48 0.49 -18.66 -1.37
C GLU A 48 -0.69 -18.53 -0.40
N VAL A 49 -1.91 -18.55 -0.93
CA VAL A 49 -3.13 -18.44 -0.12
C VAL A 49 -3.24 -19.64 0.82
N THR A 50 -3.27 -19.36 2.11
CA THR A 50 -3.40 -20.35 3.20
C THR A 50 -4.82 -20.43 3.74
N LYS A 51 -5.62 -19.37 3.59
CA LYS A 51 -7.02 -19.30 4.02
C LYS A 51 -7.82 -18.40 3.10
N THR A 52 -9.04 -18.82 2.78
CA THR A 52 -10.04 -18.02 2.06
C THR A 52 -11.32 -17.99 2.87
N MET A 53 -11.97 -16.83 2.95
CA MET A 53 -13.26 -16.67 3.61
C MET A 53 -14.08 -15.55 2.97
N ASP A 54 -15.40 -15.73 2.89
CA ASP A 54 -16.32 -14.64 2.57
C ASP A 54 -16.69 -13.87 3.84
N VAL A 55 -16.69 -12.55 3.74
CA VAL A 55 -17.18 -11.69 4.81
C VAL A 55 -18.72 -11.76 4.82
N THR A 56 -19.27 -12.18 5.97
CA THR A 56 -20.73 -12.27 6.17
C THR A 56 -21.26 -10.98 6.78
N GLY A 57 -22.55 -10.69 6.56
CA GLY A 57 -23.19 -9.45 7.05
C GLY A 57 -22.98 -8.23 6.14
N VAL A 58 -22.25 -8.38 5.02
CA VAL A 58 -22.06 -7.33 4.02
C VAL A 58 -22.34 -7.86 2.61
N THR A 59 -22.69 -6.96 1.69
CA THR A 59 -22.85 -7.30 0.26
C THR A 59 -21.56 -7.08 -0.52
N LYS A 60 -20.89 -5.95 -0.28
CA LYS A 60 -19.66 -5.55 -0.96
C LYS A 60 -18.80 -4.68 -0.06
N LEU A 61 -17.51 -5.02 0.04
CA LEU A 61 -16.47 -4.18 0.62
C LEU A 61 -15.81 -3.36 -0.49
N VAL A 62 -15.53 -2.09 -0.26
CA VAL A 62 -14.78 -1.23 -1.18
C VAL A 62 -13.31 -1.15 -0.83
N GLY A 63 -12.95 -1.49 0.41
CA GLY A 63 -11.57 -1.62 0.88
C GLY A 63 -11.52 -2.18 2.29
N ILE A 64 -10.32 -2.55 2.71
CA ILE A 64 -10.01 -3.10 4.03
C ILE A 64 -8.72 -2.47 4.55
N ASP A 65 -8.56 -2.40 5.87
CA ASP A 65 -7.27 -2.12 6.48
C ASP A 65 -7.19 -2.62 7.92
N PHE A 66 -5.97 -2.73 8.44
CA PHE A 66 -5.71 -2.99 9.84
C PHE A 66 -5.59 -1.68 10.62
N ARG A 67 -6.47 -1.48 11.61
CA ARG A 67 -6.44 -0.33 12.52
C ARG A 67 -5.44 -0.58 13.66
N PRO A 68 -4.25 0.04 13.66
CA PRO A 68 -3.22 -0.25 14.67
C PRO A 68 -3.63 0.13 16.09
N GLY A 69 -4.47 1.16 16.24
CA GLY A 69 -4.86 1.73 17.55
C GLY A 69 -5.61 0.75 18.43
N ASN A 70 -6.43 -0.13 17.86
CA ASN A 70 -7.20 -1.13 18.59
C ASN A 70 -7.00 -2.57 18.09
N LYS A 71 -6.08 -2.76 17.14
CA LYS A 71 -5.70 -4.06 16.57
C LYS A 71 -6.87 -4.82 15.92
N THR A 72 -7.75 -4.11 15.21
CA THR A 72 -8.88 -4.70 14.49
C THR A 72 -8.71 -4.59 13.00
N VAL A 73 -9.22 -5.56 12.24
CA VAL A 73 -9.41 -5.43 10.81
C VAL A 73 -10.71 -4.70 10.56
N ILE A 74 -10.63 -3.65 9.77
CA ILE A 74 -11.76 -2.81 9.37
C ILE A 74 -12.02 -3.01 7.89
N GLY A 75 -13.29 -3.07 7.51
CA GLY A 75 -13.73 -2.95 6.13
C GLY A 75 -14.65 -1.74 5.98
N VAL A 76 -14.71 -1.21 4.77
CA VAL A 76 -15.70 -0.20 4.39
C VAL A 76 -16.59 -0.80 3.32
N THR A 77 -17.90 -0.68 3.49
CA THR A 77 -18.88 -1.22 2.55
C THR A 77 -19.23 -0.21 1.45
N ALA A 78 -19.82 -0.68 0.36
CA ALA A 78 -20.26 0.16 -0.74
C ALA A 78 -21.32 1.20 -0.35
N ASP A 79 -22.06 0.98 0.74
CA ASP A 79 -23.02 1.93 1.32
C ASP A 79 -22.41 2.76 2.46
N HIS A 80 -21.08 2.78 2.57
CA HIS A 80 -20.28 3.60 3.48
C HIS A 80 -20.43 3.24 4.98
N ALA A 81 -20.81 2.01 5.29
CA ALA A 81 -20.69 1.50 6.64
C ALA A 81 -19.21 1.10 6.91
N ILE A 82 -18.73 1.41 8.10
CA ILE A 82 -17.46 0.97 8.66
C ILE A 82 -17.75 -0.26 9.47
N VAL A 83 -17.12 -1.38 9.13
CA VAL A 83 -17.35 -2.66 9.82
C VAL A 83 -16.03 -3.18 10.38
N SER A 84 -16.07 -3.79 11.56
CA SER A 84 -15.00 -4.65 12.06
C SER A 84 -15.21 -6.07 11.55
N ILE A 85 -14.11 -6.75 11.17
CA ILE A 85 -14.17 -8.10 10.59
C ILE A 85 -13.47 -9.07 11.54
N ASN A 86 -14.18 -10.11 11.95
CA ASN A 86 -13.60 -11.22 12.71
C ASN A 86 -12.90 -12.19 11.75
N LEU A 87 -11.58 -12.32 11.83
CA LEU A 87 -10.78 -13.16 10.92
C LEU A 87 -10.91 -14.66 11.17
N GLU A 88 -11.51 -15.08 12.28
CA GLU A 88 -11.78 -16.50 12.54
C GLU A 88 -13.06 -16.95 11.84
N THR A 89 -14.12 -16.13 11.92
CA THR A 89 -15.46 -16.46 11.45
C THR A 89 -15.88 -15.81 10.14
N GLY A 90 -15.19 -14.73 9.72
CA GLY A 90 -15.59 -13.89 8.59
C GLY A 90 -16.76 -12.94 8.91
N ALA A 91 -17.24 -12.90 10.14
CA ALA A 91 -18.39 -12.06 10.51
C ALA A 91 -18.00 -10.58 10.55
N ALA A 92 -18.75 -9.73 9.84
CA ALA A 92 -18.67 -8.29 9.94
C ALA A 92 -19.67 -7.76 10.97
N THR A 93 -19.22 -6.79 11.76
CA THR A 93 -20.04 -6.04 12.69
C THR A 93 -19.93 -4.57 12.40
N GLU A 94 -21.05 -3.89 12.16
CA GLU A 94 -21.06 -2.44 11.93
C GLU A 94 -20.55 -1.69 13.16
N VAL A 95 -19.57 -0.82 12.94
CA VAL A 95 -18.99 0.07 13.96
C VAL A 95 -19.63 1.44 13.86
N ALA A 96 -19.73 1.97 12.64
CA ALA A 96 -20.29 3.29 12.33
C ALA A 96 -20.74 3.37 10.88
N LYS A 97 -21.52 4.39 10.55
CA LYS A 97 -21.83 4.77 9.17
C LYS A 97 -21.35 6.18 8.90
N MET A 98 -20.72 6.40 7.75
CA MET A 98 -20.22 7.72 7.37
C MET A 98 -21.38 8.71 7.21
N ASP A 99 -21.21 9.91 7.78
CA ASP A 99 -22.21 10.99 7.74
C ASP A 99 -22.22 11.76 6.41
N LYS A 100 -21.18 11.54 5.57
CA LYS A 100 -21.11 12.06 4.20
C LYS A 100 -20.69 10.96 3.25
N MET A 101 -21.39 10.87 2.15
CA MET A 101 -21.13 9.87 1.11
C MET A 101 -20.12 10.42 0.09
N LEU A 102 -19.15 9.59 -0.32
CA LEU A 102 -18.43 9.80 -1.58
C LEU A 102 -19.35 9.44 -2.75
N THR A 103 -19.22 10.17 -3.84
CA THR A 103 -19.83 9.73 -5.09
C THR A 103 -19.07 8.50 -5.57
N MET A 104 -19.68 7.31 -5.43
CA MET A 104 -19.08 6.07 -5.91
C MET A 104 -19.09 6.04 -7.43
N THR A 105 -17.93 5.77 -8.00
CA THR A 105 -17.69 5.60 -9.43
C THR A 105 -17.08 4.21 -9.68
N GLU A 106 -16.72 3.90 -10.91
CA GLU A 106 -15.93 2.70 -11.25
C GLU A 106 -14.47 2.82 -10.79
N ALA A 107 -14.05 4.01 -10.31
CA ALA A 107 -12.70 4.20 -9.80
C ALA A 107 -12.49 3.44 -8.48
N PRO A 108 -11.29 2.90 -8.24
CA PRO A 108 -10.94 2.30 -6.97
C PRO A 108 -11.13 3.25 -5.79
N VAL A 109 -11.44 2.68 -4.63
CA VAL A 109 -11.57 3.41 -3.37
C VAL A 109 -10.38 3.05 -2.49
N VAL A 110 -9.73 4.07 -1.96
CA VAL A 110 -8.67 3.93 -0.96
C VAL A 110 -9.29 3.85 0.42
N VAL A 111 -8.88 2.85 1.18
CA VAL A 111 -9.22 2.65 2.59
C VAL A 111 -7.93 2.36 3.34
N ASP A 112 -7.45 3.30 4.17
CA ASP A 112 -6.19 3.13 4.90
C ASP A 112 -6.19 3.94 6.20
N PHE A 113 -5.57 3.43 7.27
CA PHE A 113 -5.51 4.11 8.56
C PHE A 113 -4.27 4.96 8.74
N ASN A 114 -4.47 6.24 9.04
CA ASN A 114 -3.43 7.07 9.63
C ASN A 114 -3.17 6.61 11.08
N PRO A 115 -2.05 5.93 11.38
CA PRO A 115 -1.81 5.35 12.70
C PRO A 115 -1.56 6.40 13.78
N MET A 116 -1.05 7.59 13.40
CA MET A 116 -0.78 8.69 14.32
C MET A 116 -2.07 9.36 14.80
N ALA A 117 -3.01 9.59 13.88
CA ALA A 117 -4.25 10.31 14.15
C ALA A 117 -5.43 9.39 14.49
N ASP A 118 -5.29 8.08 14.27
CA ASP A 118 -6.38 7.10 14.32
C ASP A 118 -7.59 7.55 13.51
N ARG A 119 -7.35 7.82 12.23
CA ARG A 119 -8.35 8.25 11.25
C ARG A 119 -8.26 7.40 10.00
N LEU A 120 -9.40 7.02 9.49
CA LEU A 120 -9.51 6.35 8.22
C LEU A 120 -9.36 7.37 7.09
N ARG A 121 -8.43 7.13 6.16
CA ARG A 121 -8.37 7.82 4.88
C ARG A 121 -9.32 7.13 3.93
N PHE A 122 -10.20 7.89 3.30
CA PHE A 122 -11.22 7.39 2.38
C PHE A 122 -11.25 8.28 1.14
N MET A 123 -10.77 7.75 0.01
CA MET A 123 -10.55 8.54 -1.20
C MET A 123 -11.04 7.77 -2.43
N THR A 124 -11.48 8.52 -3.46
CA THR A 124 -11.70 8.00 -4.82
C THR A 124 -11.52 9.14 -5.82
N GLY A 125 -10.91 8.87 -6.98
CA GLY A 125 -10.55 9.90 -7.95
C GLY A 125 -9.68 10.98 -7.30
N THR A 126 -10.15 12.23 -7.27
CA THR A 126 -9.47 13.37 -6.63
C THR A 126 -10.06 13.77 -5.28
N THR A 127 -11.07 13.04 -4.80
CA THR A 127 -11.66 13.31 -3.48
C THR A 127 -10.77 12.79 -2.37
N ASN A 128 -10.78 13.46 -1.22
CA ASN A 128 -9.87 13.19 -0.11
C ASN A 128 -10.62 13.40 1.20
N HIS A 129 -10.98 12.32 1.87
CA HIS A 129 -11.75 12.35 3.11
C HIS A 129 -10.95 11.73 4.27
N ARG A 130 -11.10 12.31 5.46
CA ARG A 130 -10.73 11.69 6.73
C ARG A 130 -11.99 11.33 7.50
N VAL A 131 -12.05 10.11 8.00
CA VAL A 131 -13.22 9.59 8.70
C VAL A 131 -12.84 9.21 10.12
N HIS A 132 -13.67 9.57 11.08
CA HIS A 132 -13.56 9.05 12.44
C HIS A 132 -14.13 7.63 12.47
N PRO A 133 -13.33 6.60 12.75
CA PRO A 133 -13.75 5.21 12.53
C PRO A 133 -14.89 4.77 13.46
N ASP A 134 -15.00 5.37 14.66
CA ASP A 134 -15.99 4.95 15.66
C ASP A 134 -17.31 5.74 15.59
N THR A 135 -17.33 6.88 14.89
CA THR A 135 -18.52 7.74 14.78
C THR A 135 -19.02 7.95 13.37
N GLY A 136 -18.21 7.60 12.36
CA GLY A 136 -18.50 7.87 10.95
C GLY A 136 -18.38 9.34 10.53
N ALA A 137 -17.98 10.25 11.43
CA ALA A 137 -17.85 11.66 11.10
C ALA A 137 -16.79 11.91 10.02
N VAL A 138 -17.21 12.50 8.91
CA VAL A 138 -16.36 12.75 7.74
C VAL A 138 -15.89 14.21 7.69
N THR A 139 -14.57 14.39 7.60
CA THR A 139 -13.94 15.66 7.25
C THR A 139 -13.55 15.61 5.77
N VAL A 140 -14.06 16.53 4.99
CA VAL A 140 -13.63 16.73 3.60
C VAL A 140 -12.35 17.53 3.61
N ASP A 141 -11.29 16.93 3.10
CA ASP A 141 -9.96 17.54 2.98
C ASP A 141 -9.76 18.15 1.58
N GLY A 142 -8.61 18.76 1.35
CA GLY A 142 -8.26 19.38 0.07
C GLY A 142 -8.24 18.35 -1.07
N THR A 143 -8.71 18.75 -2.24
CA THR A 143 -8.69 17.95 -3.47
C THR A 143 -7.28 17.54 -3.83
N LEU A 144 -7.10 16.30 -4.27
CA LEU A 144 -5.78 15.78 -4.67
C LEU A 144 -5.25 16.53 -5.90
N ALA A 145 -4.05 17.08 -5.78
CA ALA A 145 -3.35 17.78 -6.86
C ALA A 145 -1.85 17.71 -6.67
N PHE A 146 -1.10 17.62 -7.77
CA PHE A 146 0.36 17.70 -7.74
C PHE A 146 0.84 19.09 -7.32
N GLU A 147 1.89 19.14 -6.48
CA GLU A 147 2.46 20.39 -6.00
C GLU A 147 3.06 21.27 -7.11
N GLU A 148 3.23 22.56 -6.84
CA GLU A 148 3.67 23.56 -7.81
C GLU A 148 4.99 23.22 -8.53
N GLY A 149 5.92 22.57 -7.84
CA GLY A 149 7.23 22.18 -8.38
C GLY A 149 7.28 20.78 -8.98
N ASP A 150 6.17 20.04 -9.03
CA ASP A 150 6.14 18.69 -9.56
C ASP A 150 6.08 18.68 -11.10
N MET A 151 6.73 17.68 -11.72
CA MET A 151 6.72 17.53 -13.18
C MET A 151 5.32 17.24 -13.75
N HIS A 152 4.40 16.70 -12.91
CA HIS A 152 3.00 16.40 -13.24
C HIS A 152 2.04 17.51 -12.81
N LYS A 153 2.54 18.70 -12.43
CA LYS A 153 1.70 19.84 -12.08
C LYS A 153 0.66 20.12 -13.16
N GLY A 154 -0.60 20.24 -12.73
CA GLY A 154 -1.73 20.49 -13.63
C GLY A 154 -2.35 19.25 -14.27
N GLU A 155 -1.71 18.09 -14.13
CA GLU A 155 -2.33 16.82 -14.50
C GLU A 155 -3.32 16.39 -13.41
N THR A 156 -4.39 15.70 -13.80
CA THR A 156 -5.35 15.10 -12.86
C THR A 156 -4.77 13.80 -12.33
N PRO A 157 -4.50 13.67 -11.01
CA PRO A 157 -4.00 12.42 -10.45
C PRO A 157 -5.06 11.32 -10.51
N ASN A 158 -4.60 10.08 -10.71
CA ASN A 158 -5.43 8.88 -10.68
C ASN A 158 -4.94 7.95 -9.56
N ILE A 159 -5.23 8.35 -8.33
CA ILE A 159 -4.84 7.59 -7.14
C ILE A 159 -5.77 6.39 -6.99
N VAL A 160 -5.18 5.20 -6.99
CA VAL A 160 -5.90 3.92 -6.96
C VAL A 160 -5.65 3.11 -5.69
N SER A 161 -4.59 3.42 -4.94
CA SER A 161 -4.28 2.81 -3.66
C SER A 161 -3.37 3.74 -2.86
N ALA A 162 -3.38 3.63 -1.53
CA ALA A 162 -2.54 4.43 -0.65
C ALA A 162 -2.23 3.68 0.65
N ALA A 163 -1.14 4.09 1.32
CA ALA A 163 -0.77 3.54 2.62
C ALA A 163 0.02 4.55 3.47
N TYR A 164 -0.08 4.39 4.79
CA TYR A 164 0.70 5.14 5.76
C TYR A 164 1.88 4.34 6.31
N THR A 165 3.01 5.02 6.54
CA THR A 165 4.16 4.43 7.23
C THR A 165 3.94 4.34 8.73
N ASN A 166 4.78 3.52 9.40
CA ASN A 166 4.79 3.35 10.85
C ASN A 166 3.45 2.84 11.43
N SER A 167 2.76 1.96 10.71
CA SER A 167 1.46 1.40 11.09
C SER A 167 1.57 0.42 12.27
N ILE A 168 2.18 0.87 13.37
CA ILE A 168 2.30 0.16 14.65
C ILE A 168 1.85 1.08 15.79
N GLY A 169 0.85 0.65 16.56
CA GLY A 169 0.37 1.37 17.73
C GLY A 169 -0.01 2.80 17.39
N LYS A 170 0.56 3.76 18.11
CA LYS A 170 0.36 5.20 17.89
C LYS A 170 1.72 5.89 17.74
N PRO A 171 2.28 5.94 16.51
CA PRO A 171 3.59 6.53 16.28
C PRO A 171 3.56 8.07 16.44
N GLU A 172 4.75 8.67 16.67
CA GLU A 172 4.90 10.12 16.72
C GLU A 172 4.87 10.79 15.34
N LYS A 173 5.16 10.03 14.28
CA LYS A 173 5.20 10.51 12.90
C LYS A 173 4.74 9.41 11.92
N THR A 174 4.17 9.84 10.81
CA THR A 174 3.84 8.99 9.67
C THR A 174 3.98 9.78 8.38
N ALA A 175 4.11 9.09 7.27
CA ALA A 175 4.05 9.64 5.91
C ALA A 175 3.04 8.83 5.10
N MET A 176 2.37 9.47 4.15
CA MET A 176 1.40 8.84 3.27
C MET A 176 1.97 8.71 1.86
N TYR A 177 1.85 7.52 1.30
CA TYR A 177 2.22 7.22 -0.07
C TYR A 177 1.03 6.67 -0.83
N ASN A 178 0.99 6.96 -2.13
CA ASN A 178 -0.10 6.59 -3.03
C ASN A 178 0.46 5.93 -4.29
N ILE A 179 -0.37 5.14 -4.95
CA ILE A 179 -0.10 4.65 -6.30
C ILE A 179 -0.98 5.42 -7.29
N ASP A 180 -0.36 6.05 -8.27
CA ASP A 180 -1.05 6.64 -9.41
C ASP A 180 -0.99 5.70 -10.61
N ALA A 181 -2.16 5.21 -11.05
CA ALA A 181 -2.27 4.23 -12.13
C ALA A 181 -2.11 4.82 -13.54
N THR A 182 -2.26 6.14 -13.72
CA THR A 182 -2.07 6.78 -15.03
C THR A 182 -0.60 6.88 -15.37
N ILE A 183 0.18 7.40 -14.43
CA ILE A 183 1.62 7.56 -14.62
C ILE A 183 2.41 6.33 -14.18
N GLY A 184 1.78 5.32 -13.54
CA GLY A 184 2.41 4.09 -13.06
C GLY A 184 3.54 4.38 -12.07
N ALA A 185 3.28 5.22 -11.06
CA ALA A 185 4.30 5.74 -10.15
C ALA A 185 3.87 5.71 -8.69
N LEU A 186 4.88 5.68 -7.80
CA LEU A 186 4.73 5.98 -6.39
C LEU A 186 4.68 7.50 -6.21
N ILE A 187 3.71 7.96 -5.43
CA ILE A 187 3.45 9.38 -5.11
C ILE A 187 3.50 9.54 -3.60
N GLN A 188 4.16 10.56 -3.09
CA GLN A 188 4.02 10.96 -1.69
C GLN A 188 2.91 12.00 -1.56
N GLN A 189 2.00 11.83 -0.62
CA GLN A 189 1.05 12.89 -0.24
C GLN A 189 1.71 13.73 0.85
N THR A 190 2.44 14.77 0.43
CA THR A 190 3.32 15.58 1.31
C THR A 190 2.56 16.39 2.35
N LYS A 191 1.34 16.79 2.02
CA LYS A 191 0.38 17.44 2.91
C LYS A 191 -0.97 16.70 2.81
N PRO A 192 -1.16 15.61 3.55
CA PRO A 192 -2.33 14.73 3.37
C PRO A 192 -3.68 15.43 3.47
N ASN A 193 -3.82 16.39 4.37
CA ASN A 193 -5.07 17.12 4.55
C ASN A 193 -5.29 18.22 3.50
N ASP A 194 -4.23 18.72 2.86
CA ASP A 194 -4.33 19.70 1.77
C ASP A 194 -4.49 19.00 0.40
N GLY A 195 -4.33 17.67 0.35
CA GLY A 195 -4.37 16.89 -0.91
C GLY A 195 -3.14 17.08 -1.79
N THR A 196 -2.03 17.61 -1.25
CA THR A 196 -0.81 17.92 -2.01
C THR A 196 0.00 16.67 -2.30
N LEU A 197 0.26 16.41 -3.59
CA LEU A 197 0.95 15.24 -4.12
C LEU A 197 2.32 15.61 -4.69
N LYS A 198 3.29 14.70 -4.51
CA LYS A 198 4.62 14.78 -5.12
C LYS A 198 5.01 13.42 -5.69
N ALA A 199 5.33 13.39 -6.99
CA ALA A 199 5.81 12.18 -7.64
C ALA A 199 7.19 11.79 -7.10
N ILE A 200 7.35 10.51 -6.73
CA ILE A 200 8.63 9.94 -6.29
C ILE A 200 9.31 9.28 -7.48
N GLY A 201 8.67 8.34 -8.16
CA GLY A 201 9.22 7.67 -9.32
C GLY A 201 8.35 6.54 -9.82
N LYS A 202 8.72 6.03 -10.99
CA LYS A 202 7.99 4.95 -11.67
C LYS A 202 8.13 3.63 -10.92
N LEU A 203 7.03 2.87 -10.88
CA LEU A 203 7.04 1.49 -10.35
C LEU A 203 7.89 0.56 -11.20
N GLY A 204 7.99 0.80 -12.50
CA GLY A 204 8.75 -0.04 -13.41
C GLY A 204 8.09 -1.39 -13.72
N LEU A 205 6.77 -1.52 -13.52
CA LEU A 205 6.03 -2.72 -13.88
C LEU A 205 6.08 -2.94 -15.40
N LYS A 206 6.19 -4.20 -15.82
CA LYS A 206 6.25 -4.58 -17.25
C LYS A 206 4.93 -4.29 -17.96
N ASP A 207 3.83 -4.63 -17.30
CA ASP A 207 2.48 -4.47 -17.81
C ASP A 207 1.65 -3.60 -16.86
N LYS A 208 0.64 -2.91 -17.40
CA LYS A 208 -0.32 -2.17 -16.59
C LYS A 208 -1.34 -3.16 -16.01
N PRO A 209 -1.37 -3.40 -14.69
CA PRO A 209 -2.33 -4.32 -14.10
C PRO A 209 -3.73 -3.70 -14.08
N ALA A 210 -4.75 -4.54 -13.93
CA ALA A 210 -6.14 -4.09 -13.78
C ALA A 210 -6.42 -3.53 -12.37
N THR A 211 -5.71 -4.05 -11.36
CA THR A 211 -5.85 -3.63 -9.96
C THR A 211 -4.51 -3.33 -9.32
N TYR A 212 -4.53 -2.41 -8.37
CA TYR A 212 -3.40 -2.08 -7.51
C TYR A 212 -3.88 -2.09 -6.06
N ALA A 213 -3.23 -2.88 -5.23
CA ALA A 213 -3.47 -2.93 -3.79
C ALA A 213 -2.14 -2.67 -3.09
N PHE A 214 -2.08 -1.67 -2.23
CA PHE A 214 -0.84 -1.17 -1.66
C PHE A 214 -0.96 -0.97 -0.16
N ASP A 215 -0.01 -1.51 0.60
CA ASP A 215 0.08 -1.28 2.03
C ASP A 215 1.54 -1.26 2.50
N ILE A 216 1.78 -0.66 3.66
CA ILE A 216 3.11 -0.48 4.25
C ILE A 216 3.15 -1.12 5.63
N GLN A 217 3.89 -2.23 5.73
CA GLN A 217 4.23 -2.83 7.00
C GLN A 217 5.15 -1.92 7.80
N GLY A 218 4.68 -1.48 8.98
CA GLY A 218 5.55 -0.86 9.98
C GLY A 218 6.15 -1.94 10.90
N GLU A 219 7.41 -1.78 11.29
CA GLU A 219 8.09 -2.64 12.25
C GLU A 219 8.64 -1.79 13.41
N GLU A 220 8.90 -2.43 14.55
CA GLU A 220 9.60 -1.77 15.67
C GLU A 220 10.92 -1.18 15.21
N GLY A 221 11.29 -0.01 15.76
CA GLY A 221 12.48 0.71 15.31
C GLY A 221 12.24 1.62 14.09
N GLY A 222 11.00 1.68 13.56
CA GLY A 222 10.60 2.60 12.48
C GLY A 222 10.98 2.12 11.08
N LYS A 223 11.32 0.83 10.92
CA LYS A 223 11.47 0.23 9.60
C LYS A 223 10.12 0.10 8.93
N ASN A 224 10.07 0.37 7.63
CA ASN A 224 8.87 0.26 6.82
C ASN A 224 9.18 -0.54 5.57
N THR A 225 8.34 -1.53 5.26
CA THR A 225 8.41 -2.30 4.02
C THR A 225 7.08 -2.14 3.28
N ALA A 226 7.15 -1.55 2.09
CA ALA A 226 5.97 -1.32 1.27
C ALA A 226 5.72 -2.52 0.33
N TYR A 227 4.48 -2.98 0.29
CA TYR A 227 4.02 -4.09 -0.55
C TYR A 227 2.96 -3.60 -1.53
N LEU A 228 3.05 -4.09 -2.75
CA LEU A 228 2.10 -3.80 -3.83
C LEU A 228 1.65 -5.12 -4.45
N ALA A 229 0.36 -5.42 -4.38
CA ALA A 229 -0.24 -6.42 -5.24
C ALA A 229 -0.73 -5.73 -6.52
N ALA A 230 -0.17 -6.11 -7.65
CA ALA A 230 -0.53 -5.63 -8.98
C ALA A 230 -1.20 -6.78 -9.74
N GLY A 231 -2.53 -6.79 -9.78
CA GLY A 231 -3.30 -7.96 -10.18
C GLY A 231 -3.09 -9.12 -9.21
N LYS A 232 -2.39 -10.17 -9.66
CA LYS A 232 -2.02 -11.35 -8.86
C LYS A 232 -0.52 -11.42 -8.54
N MET A 233 0.25 -10.41 -8.87
CA MET A 233 1.69 -10.38 -8.61
C MET A 233 2.00 -9.49 -7.41
N LEU A 234 2.76 -10.01 -6.44
CA LEU A 234 3.25 -9.27 -5.28
C LEU A 234 4.63 -8.68 -5.57
N TYR A 235 4.80 -7.42 -5.18
CA TYR A 235 6.05 -6.67 -5.24
C TYR A 235 6.36 -6.04 -3.88
N THR A 236 7.63 -5.76 -3.62
CA THR A 236 8.05 -4.71 -2.70
C THR A 236 8.26 -3.41 -3.46
N VAL A 237 8.01 -2.26 -2.82
CA VAL A 237 8.21 -0.93 -3.42
C VAL A 237 9.21 -0.14 -2.60
N ASN A 238 10.22 0.39 -3.26
CA ASN A 238 11.18 1.29 -2.63
C ASN A 238 10.56 2.68 -2.45
N LEU A 239 10.36 3.12 -1.22
CA LEU A 239 9.69 4.38 -0.90
C LEU A 239 10.50 5.64 -1.30
N GLU A 240 11.81 5.51 -1.57
CA GLU A 240 12.67 6.63 -1.98
C GLU A 240 12.71 6.80 -3.50
N THR A 241 12.61 5.68 -4.25
CA THR A 241 12.78 5.70 -5.72
C THR A 241 11.50 5.36 -6.48
N GLY A 242 10.49 4.79 -5.81
CA GLY A 242 9.28 4.29 -6.43
C GLY A 242 9.43 2.90 -7.08
N ALA A 243 10.65 2.40 -7.26
CA ALA A 243 10.90 1.15 -7.98
C ALA A 243 10.27 -0.07 -7.28
N ALA A 244 9.51 -0.86 -8.03
CA ALA A 244 8.95 -2.12 -7.58
C ALA A 244 9.91 -3.28 -7.88
N THR A 245 10.04 -4.21 -6.93
CA THR A 245 10.80 -5.45 -7.06
C THR A 245 9.86 -6.63 -6.87
N GLU A 246 9.83 -7.54 -7.83
CA GLU A 246 8.97 -8.71 -7.81
C GLU A 246 9.30 -9.64 -6.64
N VAL A 247 8.28 -10.06 -5.90
CA VAL A 247 8.36 -11.09 -4.86
C VAL A 247 7.89 -12.43 -5.42
N GLY A 248 6.72 -12.45 -6.05
CA GLY A 248 6.16 -13.65 -6.66
C GLY A 248 4.66 -13.55 -6.92
N THR A 249 4.11 -14.57 -7.58
CA THR A 249 2.68 -14.66 -7.85
C THR A 249 1.92 -15.04 -6.58
N ILE A 250 0.85 -14.30 -6.27
CA ILE A 250 -0.11 -14.66 -5.21
C ILE A 250 -0.93 -15.86 -5.74
N SER A 251 -0.49 -17.06 -5.40
CA SER A 251 -1.11 -18.30 -5.87
C SER A 251 -2.34 -18.67 -5.03
N GLY A 252 -3.32 -19.31 -5.66
CA GLY A 252 -4.57 -19.71 -5.00
C GLY A 252 -5.66 -18.64 -5.00
N VAL A 253 -5.44 -17.47 -5.65
CA VAL A 253 -6.49 -16.47 -5.87
C VAL A 253 -7.21 -16.71 -7.20
N GLU A 254 -8.54 -16.64 -7.19
CA GLU A 254 -9.35 -16.80 -8.42
C GLU A 254 -9.36 -15.53 -9.25
N THR A 255 -9.50 -14.36 -8.61
CA THR A 255 -9.54 -13.04 -9.23
C THR A 255 -8.39 -12.17 -8.72
N ASP A 256 -8.18 -11.02 -9.35
CA ASP A 256 -7.17 -10.04 -8.93
C ASP A 256 -7.40 -9.57 -7.49
N VAL A 257 -6.30 -9.34 -6.78
CA VAL A 257 -6.31 -8.70 -5.47
C VAL A 257 -6.50 -7.20 -5.68
N ARG A 258 -7.55 -6.64 -5.07
CA ARG A 258 -7.93 -5.24 -5.26
C ARG A 258 -7.68 -4.35 -4.05
N ASP A 259 -7.38 -4.96 -2.89
CA ASP A 259 -6.91 -4.29 -1.69
C ASP A 259 -6.12 -5.26 -0.80
N ILE A 260 -5.17 -4.75 -0.01
CA ILE A 260 -4.40 -5.54 0.95
C ILE A 260 -4.26 -4.79 2.28
N ALA A 261 -4.21 -5.55 3.36
CA ALA A 261 -3.78 -5.08 4.68
C ALA A 261 -2.67 -5.99 5.20
N VAL A 262 -1.50 -5.46 5.46
CA VAL A 262 -0.39 -6.20 6.07
C VAL A 262 -0.58 -6.23 7.57
N LEU A 263 -0.77 -7.41 8.11
CA LEU A 263 -1.03 -7.58 9.53
C LEU A 263 0.29 -7.55 10.32
N PRO A 264 0.28 -7.08 11.57
CA PRO A 264 1.46 -7.20 12.44
C PRO A 264 1.82 -8.68 12.63
N ALA A 265 3.12 -8.96 12.76
CA ALA A 265 3.58 -10.29 13.14
C ALA A 265 2.92 -10.69 14.47
N MET A 266 2.27 -11.86 14.49
CA MET A 266 1.59 -12.41 15.66
C MET A 266 2.61 -13.09 16.59
#